data_dc8a342c0c71987b36d248c2acc27efd
#
_entry.id   dc8a342c0c71987b36d248c2acc27efd
#
_cell.length_a   1.000
_cell.length_b   1.000
_cell.length_c   1.000
_cell.angle_alpha   90.00
_cell.angle_beta   90.00
_cell.angle_gamma   90.00
#
_symmetry.space_group_name_H-M   'P 1'
#
loop_
_entity.id
_entity.type
_entity.pdbx_description
1 polymer ?
#
loop_
_entity_poly.entity_id
_entity_poly.type
_entity_poly.pdbx_seq_one_letter_code
_entity_poly.pdbx_strand_id
1 'polypeptide(L)'
;MRKIISFMHISLDGFVAGLNGEMDWIKVDEEIFDYVGKRISEGDTALYGRVTYQMMENYWPTAGSKPTATKHDIEHSKWYSKVHKIVLSKTMKDTGLTNTKIISDNLSDRINEIKQFHNGGSEEILIFGSPTATHSLIQLNLIDGYWLFVNPIILGQGIPLFVDIKDKIKLKLLTTRQFTSGVTELNYTVDRQ
;
A
#
# COMPACT_ATOMS: atom_id res chain seq x y z
N MET A 1 -18.44 1.72 6.69
CA MET A 1 -17.71 2.40 5.59
C MET A 1 -16.27 1.90 5.63
N ARG A 2 -15.75 1.40 4.53
CA ARG A 2 -14.40 0.81 4.43
C ARG A 2 -13.32 1.85 4.73
N LYS A 3 -12.21 1.39 5.30
CA LYS A 3 -11.07 2.24 5.67
C LYS A 3 -9.98 2.15 4.61
N ILE A 4 -9.35 3.27 4.29
CA ILE A 4 -8.15 3.30 3.44
C ILE A 4 -6.92 3.34 4.34
N ILE A 5 -6.08 2.32 4.21
CA ILE A 5 -4.86 2.14 4.99
C ILE A 5 -3.65 2.25 4.08
N SER A 6 -2.75 3.17 4.37
CA SER A 6 -1.47 3.27 3.68
C SER A 6 -0.52 2.21 4.22
N PHE A 7 -0.24 1.18 3.41
CA PHE A 7 0.72 0.11 3.70
C PHE A 7 2.06 0.42 3.04
N MET A 8 3.09 0.68 3.86
CA MET A 8 4.39 1.16 3.41
C MET A 8 5.56 0.57 4.21
N HIS A 9 6.63 0.21 3.51
CA HIS A 9 7.96 0.15 4.11
C HIS A 9 8.59 1.53 4.06
N ILE A 10 9.20 1.96 5.16
CA ILE A 10 9.88 3.26 5.25
C ILE A 10 11.24 3.12 5.92
N SER A 11 12.15 4.04 5.62
CA SER A 11 13.37 4.25 6.42
C SER A 11 13.03 4.91 7.76
N LEU A 12 13.95 4.90 8.71
CA LEU A 12 13.75 5.54 10.02
C LEU A 12 13.49 7.05 9.89
N ASP A 13 14.05 7.70 8.87
CA ASP A 13 13.85 9.11 8.56
C ASP A 13 12.71 9.38 7.55
N GLY A 14 11.86 8.37 7.29
CA GLY A 14 10.55 8.55 6.66
C GLY A 14 10.52 8.53 5.13
N PHE A 15 11.54 7.99 4.47
CA PHE A 15 11.56 7.80 3.01
C PHE A 15 11.02 6.42 2.62
N VAL A 16 10.31 6.34 1.51
CA VAL A 16 9.76 5.09 0.95
C VAL A 16 10.62 4.49 -0.16
N ALA A 17 11.50 5.30 -0.71
CA ALA A 17 12.48 4.89 -1.73
C ALA A 17 13.64 5.89 -1.76
N GLY A 18 14.76 5.52 -2.38
CA GLY A 18 15.82 6.45 -2.74
C GLY A 18 15.37 7.47 -3.79
N LEU A 19 16.26 8.38 -4.20
CA LEU A 19 15.95 9.48 -5.14
C LEU A 19 15.48 8.97 -6.52
N ASN A 20 16.03 7.84 -6.99
CA ASN A 20 15.68 7.23 -8.27
C ASN A 20 14.70 6.05 -8.11
N GLY A 21 14.10 5.89 -6.92
CA GLY A 21 13.16 4.82 -6.63
C GLY A 21 13.80 3.52 -6.13
N GLU A 22 15.06 3.56 -5.66
CA GLU A 22 15.76 2.40 -5.10
C GLU A 22 15.05 1.91 -3.82
N MET A 23 14.85 0.59 -3.73
CA MET A 23 14.18 -0.09 -2.61
C MET A 23 14.97 -1.31 -2.10
N ASP A 24 16.22 -1.47 -2.50
CA ASP A 24 17.12 -2.57 -2.14
C ASP A 24 17.48 -2.61 -0.65
N TRP A 25 17.25 -1.53 0.07
CA TRP A 25 17.42 -1.39 1.50
C TRP A 25 16.23 -1.97 2.32
N ILE A 26 15.10 -2.24 1.69
CA ILE A 26 13.92 -2.79 2.36
C ILE A 26 14.21 -4.22 2.81
N LYS A 27 14.13 -4.45 4.11
CA LYS A 27 14.26 -5.80 4.66
C LYS A 27 12.88 -6.47 4.65
N VAL A 28 12.82 -7.58 3.94
CA VAL A 28 11.66 -8.49 3.94
C VAL A 28 12.19 -9.90 4.10
N ASP A 29 11.59 -10.65 5.00
CA ASP A 29 11.92 -12.03 5.31
C ASP A 29 10.62 -12.85 5.45
N GLU A 30 10.75 -14.14 5.68
CA GLU A 30 9.61 -15.05 5.81
C GLU A 30 8.69 -14.65 6.98
N GLU A 31 9.27 -14.15 8.10
CA GLU A 31 8.49 -13.69 9.25
C GLU A 31 7.59 -12.51 8.90
N ILE A 32 8.14 -11.52 8.17
CA ILE A 32 7.38 -10.34 7.70
C ILE A 32 6.33 -10.78 6.68
N PHE A 33 6.70 -11.63 5.72
CA PHE A 33 5.76 -12.10 4.69
C PHE A 33 4.60 -12.90 5.27
N ASP A 34 4.84 -13.79 6.22
CA ASP A 34 3.78 -14.56 6.89
C ASP A 34 2.84 -13.63 7.70
N TYR A 35 3.40 -12.62 8.37
CA TYR A 35 2.61 -11.64 9.11
C TYR A 35 1.73 -10.77 8.20
N VAL A 36 2.35 -10.19 7.17
CA VAL A 36 1.68 -9.30 6.20
C VAL A 36 0.67 -10.08 5.36
N GLY A 37 1.03 -11.30 4.94
CA GLY A 37 0.22 -12.15 4.08
C GLY A 37 -1.16 -12.47 4.67
N LYS A 38 -1.27 -12.63 5.99
CA LYS A 38 -2.57 -12.86 6.67
C LYS A 38 -3.55 -11.71 6.41
N ARG A 39 -3.12 -10.46 6.69
CA ARG A 39 -3.98 -9.27 6.51
C ARG A 39 -4.26 -9.00 5.04
N ILE A 40 -3.28 -9.20 4.16
CA ILE A 40 -3.43 -9.00 2.71
C ILE A 40 -4.42 -10.01 2.13
N SER A 41 -4.33 -11.28 2.54
CA SER A 41 -5.21 -12.35 2.01
C SER A 41 -6.70 -12.15 2.34
N GLU A 42 -7.01 -11.40 3.39
CA GLU A 42 -8.37 -10.99 3.77
C GLU A 42 -8.87 -9.80 2.93
N GLY A 43 -7.96 -9.10 2.24
CA GLY A 43 -8.26 -7.94 1.41
C GLY A 43 -8.83 -8.32 0.06
N ASP A 44 -9.92 -7.68 -0.34
CA ASP A 44 -10.57 -7.83 -1.65
C ASP A 44 -10.27 -6.69 -2.62
N THR A 45 -9.67 -5.60 -2.13
CA THR A 45 -9.39 -4.40 -2.92
C THR A 45 -8.02 -3.83 -2.57
N ALA A 46 -7.20 -3.62 -3.58
CA ALA A 46 -5.89 -2.99 -3.50
C ALA A 46 -5.87 -1.67 -4.27
N LEU A 47 -5.24 -0.64 -3.69
CA LEU A 47 -5.11 0.67 -4.32
C LEU A 47 -3.65 0.96 -4.66
N TYR A 48 -3.42 1.48 -5.85
CA TYR A 48 -2.10 1.78 -6.40
C TYR A 48 -2.06 3.15 -7.08
N GLY A 49 -0.90 3.77 -7.12
CA GLY A 49 -0.55 4.71 -8.18
C GLY A 49 -0.04 3.97 -9.42
N ARG A 50 -0.01 4.63 -10.56
CA ARG A 50 0.35 4.03 -11.85
C ARG A 50 1.68 3.29 -11.83
N VAL A 51 2.74 3.90 -11.32
CA VAL A 51 4.10 3.31 -11.35
C VAL A 51 4.13 2.01 -10.54
N THR A 52 3.62 2.04 -9.32
CA THR A 52 3.56 0.85 -8.47
C THR A 52 2.67 -0.23 -9.08
N TYR A 53 1.51 0.13 -9.64
CA TYR A 53 0.66 -0.82 -10.35
C TYR A 53 1.41 -1.52 -11.48
N GLN A 54 2.11 -0.77 -12.34
CA GLN A 54 2.88 -1.35 -13.44
C GLN A 54 3.99 -2.28 -12.93
N MET A 55 4.67 -1.93 -11.84
CA MET A 55 5.67 -2.78 -11.21
C MET A 55 5.05 -4.09 -10.69
N MET A 56 3.91 -4.01 -10.00
CA MET A 56 3.19 -5.18 -9.48
C MET A 56 2.67 -6.07 -10.60
N GLU A 57 2.11 -5.48 -11.66
CA GLU A 57 1.59 -6.20 -12.83
C GLU A 57 2.68 -6.92 -13.63
N ASN A 58 3.90 -6.38 -13.64
CA ASN A 58 5.05 -7.03 -14.28
C ASN A 58 5.59 -8.22 -13.49
N TYR A 59 5.31 -8.32 -12.20
CA TYR A 59 5.89 -9.36 -11.33
C TYR A 59 4.86 -10.42 -10.90
N TRP A 60 3.76 -10.00 -10.26
CA TRP A 60 2.86 -10.90 -9.55
C TRP A 60 2.09 -11.90 -10.42
N PRO A 61 1.63 -11.56 -11.65
CA PRO A 61 0.90 -12.52 -12.48
C PRO A 61 1.67 -13.81 -12.78
N THR A 62 3.01 -13.75 -12.77
CA THR A 62 3.87 -14.88 -13.10
C THR A 62 4.74 -15.37 -11.95
N ALA A 63 4.85 -14.61 -10.86
CA ALA A 63 5.77 -14.89 -9.75
C ALA A 63 5.53 -16.29 -9.15
N GLY A 64 4.28 -16.65 -8.88
CA GLY A 64 3.92 -17.93 -8.28
C GLY A 64 4.11 -19.16 -9.16
N SER A 65 4.35 -18.98 -10.47
CA SER A 65 4.59 -20.09 -11.41
C SER A 65 6.07 -20.32 -11.73
N LYS A 66 6.97 -19.50 -11.19
CA LYS A 66 8.41 -19.65 -11.41
C LYS A 66 8.96 -20.88 -10.69
N PRO A 67 9.96 -21.59 -11.24
CA PRO A 67 10.59 -22.73 -10.57
C PRO A 67 11.21 -22.40 -9.19
N THR A 68 11.56 -21.13 -8.97
CA THR A 68 12.14 -20.61 -7.73
C THR A 68 11.11 -19.91 -6.84
N ALA A 69 9.80 -20.05 -7.15
CA ALA A 69 8.76 -19.38 -6.40
C ALA A 69 8.75 -19.84 -4.93
N THR A 70 8.79 -18.87 -4.04
CA THR A 70 8.63 -19.08 -2.60
C THR A 70 7.14 -19.32 -2.26
N LYS A 71 6.86 -19.77 -1.04
CA LYS A 71 5.48 -19.84 -0.53
C LYS A 71 4.76 -18.50 -0.68
N HIS A 72 5.45 -17.40 -0.31
CA HIS A 72 4.90 -16.05 -0.45
C HIS A 72 4.57 -15.70 -1.91
N ASP A 73 5.46 -16.01 -2.85
CA ASP A 73 5.20 -15.74 -4.28
C ASP A 73 3.93 -16.46 -4.76
N ILE A 74 3.76 -17.71 -4.36
CA ILE A 74 2.59 -18.51 -4.74
C ILE A 74 1.30 -17.94 -4.13
N GLU A 75 1.30 -17.66 -2.84
CA GLU A 75 0.13 -17.14 -2.12
C GLU A 75 -0.26 -15.75 -2.58
N HIS A 76 0.71 -14.84 -2.69
CA HIS A 76 0.45 -13.48 -3.13
C HIS A 76 0.02 -13.40 -4.61
N SER A 77 0.60 -14.21 -5.51
CA SER A 77 0.15 -14.29 -6.91
C SER A 77 -1.30 -14.74 -7.02
N LYS A 78 -1.72 -15.74 -6.22
CA LYS A 78 -3.11 -16.19 -6.18
C LYS A 78 -4.06 -15.09 -5.70
N TRP A 79 -3.69 -14.35 -4.67
CA TRP A 79 -4.43 -13.20 -4.19
C TRP A 79 -4.48 -12.10 -5.25
N TYR A 80 -3.32 -11.74 -5.82
CA TYR A 80 -3.18 -10.68 -6.82
C TYR A 80 -4.04 -10.90 -8.08
N SER A 81 -4.20 -12.16 -8.49
CA SER A 81 -5.04 -12.51 -9.64
C SER A 81 -6.54 -12.29 -9.42
N LYS A 82 -7.00 -12.24 -8.15
CA LYS A 82 -8.41 -12.14 -7.77
C LYS A 82 -8.80 -10.76 -7.23
N VAL A 83 -7.85 -10.06 -6.60
CA VAL A 83 -8.11 -8.78 -5.93
C VAL A 83 -8.57 -7.73 -6.93
N HIS A 84 -9.54 -6.91 -6.51
CA HIS A 84 -9.92 -5.71 -7.26
C HIS A 84 -8.84 -4.64 -7.13
N LYS A 85 -8.34 -4.15 -8.26
CA LYS A 85 -7.28 -3.15 -8.30
C LYS A 85 -7.85 -1.79 -8.66
N ILE A 86 -7.55 -0.81 -7.84
CA ILE A 86 -7.87 0.59 -8.09
C ILE A 86 -6.56 1.31 -8.41
N VAL A 87 -6.49 1.97 -9.56
CA VAL A 87 -5.28 2.69 -9.99
C VAL A 87 -5.57 4.17 -10.10
N LEU A 88 -4.88 4.97 -9.29
CA LEU A 88 -4.97 6.43 -9.39
C LEU A 88 -4.00 6.90 -10.48
N SER A 89 -4.54 7.37 -11.60
CA SER A 89 -3.71 7.85 -12.73
C SER A 89 -4.48 8.76 -13.67
N LYS A 90 -3.89 9.91 -13.99
CA LYS A 90 -4.39 10.83 -15.03
C LYS A 90 -3.93 10.46 -16.45
N THR A 91 -2.95 9.58 -16.59
CA THR A 91 -2.30 9.27 -17.88
C THR A 91 -2.51 7.84 -18.35
N MET A 92 -2.86 6.93 -17.44
CA MET A 92 -3.15 5.54 -17.78
C MET A 92 -4.56 5.45 -18.39
N LYS A 93 -4.69 4.70 -19.48
CA LYS A 93 -5.98 4.43 -20.12
C LYS A 93 -6.49 3.07 -19.68
N ASP A 94 -7.79 2.94 -19.55
CA ASP A 94 -8.46 1.64 -19.39
C ASP A 94 -8.38 0.91 -20.75
N THR A 95 -7.64 -0.17 -20.77
CA THR A 95 -7.43 -1.01 -21.96
C THR A 95 -8.00 -2.42 -21.79
N GLY A 96 -9.05 -2.56 -21.00
CA GLY A 96 -9.68 -3.87 -20.72
C GLY A 96 -8.89 -4.71 -19.70
N LEU A 97 -8.26 -4.05 -18.73
CA LEU A 97 -7.49 -4.70 -17.67
C LEU A 97 -8.41 -5.51 -16.77
N THR A 98 -8.02 -6.74 -16.47
CA THR A 98 -8.80 -7.64 -15.62
C THR A 98 -8.82 -7.14 -14.16
N ASN A 99 -10.02 -7.08 -13.56
CA ASN A 99 -10.23 -6.67 -12.16
C ASN A 99 -9.59 -5.32 -11.81
N THR A 100 -9.43 -4.40 -12.78
CA THR A 100 -8.75 -3.14 -12.58
C THR A 100 -9.63 -1.96 -12.97
N LYS A 101 -9.78 -0.98 -12.08
CA LYS A 101 -10.47 0.28 -12.32
C LYS A 101 -9.51 1.44 -12.22
N ILE A 102 -9.45 2.27 -13.25
CA ILE A 102 -8.64 3.49 -13.24
C ILE A 102 -9.49 4.67 -12.79
N ILE A 103 -8.95 5.48 -11.88
CA ILE A 103 -9.52 6.75 -11.44
C ILE A 103 -8.60 7.87 -11.89
N SER A 104 -9.09 8.72 -12.79
CA SER A 104 -8.34 9.83 -13.40
C SER A 104 -8.78 11.20 -12.90
N ASP A 105 -10.02 11.32 -12.43
CA ASP A 105 -10.66 12.56 -12.04
C ASP A 105 -11.59 12.38 -10.82
N ASN A 106 -12.13 13.47 -10.30
CA ASN A 106 -13.10 13.49 -9.17
C ASN A 106 -12.68 12.54 -8.03
N LEU A 107 -11.38 12.53 -7.71
CA LEU A 107 -10.77 11.55 -6.81
C LEU A 107 -11.51 11.44 -5.47
N SER A 108 -11.92 12.58 -4.89
CA SER A 108 -12.63 12.59 -3.60
C SER A 108 -13.94 11.81 -3.67
N ASP A 109 -14.78 12.10 -4.67
CA ASP A 109 -16.10 11.48 -4.78
C ASP A 109 -15.98 10.00 -5.11
N ARG A 110 -15.09 9.65 -6.06
CA ARG A 110 -14.85 8.27 -6.47
C ARG A 110 -14.33 7.40 -5.32
N ILE A 111 -13.43 7.93 -4.51
CA ILE A 111 -12.91 7.21 -3.34
C ILE A 111 -13.99 7.07 -2.27
N ASN A 112 -14.80 8.10 -2.03
CA ASN A 112 -15.91 8.00 -1.09
C ASN A 112 -16.97 6.99 -1.54
N GLU A 113 -17.33 6.93 -2.83
CA GLU A 113 -18.18 5.87 -3.39
C GLU A 113 -17.62 4.47 -3.09
N ILE A 114 -16.33 4.25 -3.33
CA ILE A 114 -15.67 2.96 -3.07
C ILE A 114 -15.65 2.61 -1.59
N LYS A 115 -15.42 3.60 -0.71
CA LYS A 115 -15.49 3.39 0.75
C LYS A 115 -16.90 3.00 1.24
N GLN A 116 -17.94 3.49 0.57
CA GLN A 116 -19.33 3.16 0.90
C GLN A 116 -19.75 1.80 0.35
N PHE A 117 -19.14 1.35 -0.75
CA PHE A 117 -19.48 0.09 -1.38
C PHE A 117 -18.93 -1.08 -0.55
N HIS A 118 -19.83 -1.82 0.08
CA HIS A 118 -19.50 -2.96 0.94
C HIS A 118 -20.44 -4.14 0.67
N ASN A 119 -19.98 -5.10 -0.09
CA ASN A 119 -20.72 -6.32 -0.43
C ASN A 119 -20.34 -7.51 0.47
N GLY A 120 -20.10 -7.28 1.76
CA GLY A 120 -19.65 -8.32 2.68
C GLY A 120 -18.16 -8.69 2.54
N GLY A 121 -17.39 -7.89 1.79
CA GLY A 121 -15.95 -8.04 1.62
C GLY A 121 -15.14 -7.41 2.76
N SER A 122 -13.87 -7.14 2.50
CA SER A 122 -12.94 -6.56 3.48
C SER A 122 -13.38 -5.17 3.96
N GLU A 123 -13.22 -4.92 5.25
CA GLU A 123 -13.39 -3.60 5.87
C GLU A 123 -12.30 -2.60 5.45
N GLU A 124 -11.20 -3.08 4.84
CA GLU A 124 -10.04 -2.28 4.51
C GLU A 124 -9.74 -2.29 3.01
N ILE A 125 -9.20 -1.17 2.54
CA ILE A 125 -8.58 -0.99 1.23
C ILE A 125 -7.12 -0.62 1.48
N LEU A 126 -6.19 -1.48 1.09
CA LEU A 126 -4.78 -1.23 1.29
C LEU A 126 -4.18 -0.46 0.12
N ILE A 127 -3.47 0.62 0.41
CA ILE A 127 -2.61 1.29 -0.57
C ILE A 127 -1.25 0.61 -0.51
N PHE A 128 -0.84 -0.03 -1.60
CA PHE A 128 0.45 -0.68 -1.69
C PHE A 128 1.51 0.29 -2.24
N GLY A 129 2.43 0.70 -1.38
CA GLY A 129 3.70 1.31 -1.72
C GLY A 129 3.69 2.48 -2.71
N SER A 130 2.60 3.19 -2.88
CA SER A 130 2.43 4.27 -3.87
C SER A 130 2.50 5.66 -3.21
N PRO A 131 3.70 6.28 -3.06
CA PRO A 131 3.82 7.56 -2.36
C PRO A 131 2.94 8.64 -2.98
N THR A 132 2.96 8.81 -4.30
CA THR A 132 2.14 9.82 -4.99
C THR A 132 0.63 9.63 -4.79
N ALA A 133 0.15 8.37 -4.80
CA ALA A 133 -1.25 8.08 -4.50
C ALA A 133 -1.58 8.42 -3.04
N THR A 134 -0.71 8.04 -2.12
CA THR A 134 -0.85 8.35 -0.69
C THR A 134 -0.87 9.85 -0.45
N HIS A 135 0.06 10.63 -1.04
CA HIS A 135 0.08 12.09 -0.94
C HIS A 135 -1.25 12.71 -1.40
N SER A 136 -1.76 12.28 -2.56
CA SER A 136 -3.04 12.80 -3.09
C SER A 136 -4.21 12.52 -2.15
N LEU A 137 -4.24 11.35 -1.52
CA LEU A 137 -5.30 10.98 -0.59
C LEU A 137 -5.15 11.65 0.79
N ILE A 138 -3.92 11.89 1.26
CA ILE A 138 -3.65 12.68 2.46
C ILE A 138 -4.19 14.11 2.29
N GLN A 139 -3.87 14.77 1.17
CA GLN A 139 -4.33 16.14 0.89
C GLN A 139 -5.86 16.26 0.84
N LEU A 140 -6.57 15.18 0.49
CA LEU A 140 -8.02 15.11 0.49
C LEU A 140 -8.62 14.58 1.80
N ASN A 141 -7.80 14.33 2.83
CA ASN A 141 -8.21 13.75 4.12
C ASN A 141 -8.94 12.40 3.98
N LEU A 142 -8.53 11.57 3.03
CA LEU A 142 -9.17 10.29 2.70
C LEU A 142 -8.46 9.06 3.30
N ILE A 143 -7.26 9.22 3.86
CA ILE A 143 -6.53 8.16 4.57
C ILE A 143 -7.14 7.97 5.95
N ASP A 144 -7.43 6.73 6.32
CA ASP A 144 -8.01 6.37 7.63
C ASP A 144 -6.97 5.77 8.58
N GLY A 145 -5.84 5.30 8.05
CA GLY A 145 -4.76 4.74 8.87
C GLY A 145 -3.48 4.50 8.10
N TYR A 146 -2.44 4.18 8.87
CA TYR A 146 -1.11 3.90 8.36
C TYR A 146 -0.62 2.59 8.95
N TRP A 147 -0.21 1.67 8.09
CA TRP A 147 0.42 0.41 8.44
C TRP A 147 1.85 0.44 7.90
N LEU A 148 2.77 0.83 8.77
CA LEU A 148 4.14 1.17 8.41
C LEU A 148 5.12 0.12 8.91
N PHE A 149 6.10 -0.22 8.08
CA PHE A 149 7.22 -1.08 8.41
C PHE A 149 8.49 -0.24 8.38
N VAL A 150 8.91 0.20 9.56
CA VAL A 150 10.09 1.04 9.74
C VAL A 150 11.33 0.17 9.68
N ASN A 151 12.13 0.35 8.63
CA ASN A 151 13.38 -0.36 8.44
C ASN A 151 14.51 0.32 9.25
N PRO A 152 15.46 -0.45 9.80
CA PRO A 152 16.56 0.07 10.61
C PRO A 152 17.66 0.69 9.73
N ILE A 153 17.31 1.75 9.00
CA ILE A 153 18.19 2.50 8.10
C ILE A 153 17.79 3.98 8.06
N ILE A 154 18.76 4.84 7.87
CA ILE A 154 18.61 6.26 7.56
C ILE A 154 19.10 6.48 6.14
N LEU A 155 18.28 7.05 5.27
CA LEU A 155 18.64 7.32 3.86
C LEU A 155 19.22 8.73 3.68
N GLY A 156 18.82 9.70 4.51
CA GLY A 156 19.21 11.09 4.41
C GLY A 156 18.52 11.86 3.29
N GLN A 157 18.18 11.20 2.17
CA GLN A 157 17.46 11.74 1.04
C GLN A 157 16.70 10.64 0.30
N GLY A 158 15.60 10.99 -0.37
CA GLY A 158 14.78 10.03 -1.09
C GLY A 158 13.37 10.55 -1.36
N ILE A 159 12.46 9.64 -1.69
CA ILE A 159 11.03 9.92 -1.86
C ILE A 159 10.37 9.83 -0.48
N PRO A 160 9.94 10.94 0.13
CA PRO A 160 9.36 10.92 1.48
C PRO A 160 7.93 10.35 1.47
N LEU A 161 7.54 9.71 2.58
CA LEU A 161 6.14 9.28 2.78
C LEU A 161 5.21 10.48 3.00
N PHE A 162 5.65 11.47 3.76
CA PHE A 162 4.85 12.64 4.12
C PHE A 162 5.41 13.90 3.49
N VAL A 163 4.60 14.58 2.67
CA VAL A 163 4.94 15.85 2.01
C VAL A 163 3.77 16.82 2.10
N ASP A 164 4.06 18.11 2.14
CA ASP A 164 3.06 19.18 2.05
C ASP A 164 1.90 19.03 3.04
N ILE A 165 2.18 18.54 4.24
CA ILE A 165 1.19 18.42 5.31
C ILE A 165 0.88 19.81 5.86
N LYS A 166 -0.30 20.32 5.54
CA LYS A 166 -0.73 21.67 5.95
C LYS A 166 -1.10 21.72 7.43
N ASP A 167 -1.85 20.73 7.88
CA ASP A 167 -2.37 20.65 9.24
C ASP A 167 -1.89 19.36 9.91
N LYS A 168 -1.76 19.40 11.23
CA LYS A 168 -1.36 18.23 12.02
C LYS A 168 -2.39 17.11 11.87
N ILE A 169 -1.94 15.91 11.54
CA ILE A 169 -2.78 14.70 11.52
C ILE A 169 -2.51 13.95 12.82
N LYS A 170 -3.51 13.89 13.69
CA LYS A 170 -3.43 13.11 14.93
C LYS A 170 -3.59 11.63 14.61
N LEU A 171 -2.77 10.81 15.25
CA LEU A 171 -2.79 9.36 15.08
C LEU A 171 -2.95 8.67 16.43
N LYS A 172 -3.72 7.57 16.43
CA LYS A 172 -3.83 6.66 17.57
C LYS A 172 -3.19 5.33 17.21
N LEU A 173 -2.20 4.91 18.00
CA LEU A 173 -1.55 3.61 17.83
C LEU A 173 -2.55 2.49 18.13
N LEU A 174 -2.66 1.55 17.19
CA LEU A 174 -3.46 0.33 17.33
C LEU A 174 -2.59 -0.85 17.78
N THR A 175 -1.54 -1.13 17.02
CA THR A 175 -0.58 -2.20 17.30
C THR A 175 0.82 -1.79 16.92
N THR A 176 1.80 -2.47 17.51
CA THR A 176 3.21 -2.42 17.10
C THR A 176 3.82 -3.80 17.25
N ARG A 177 4.76 -4.14 16.38
CA ARG A 177 5.52 -5.39 16.39
C ARG A 177 6.96 -5.16 15.97
N GLN A 178 7.88 -5.81 16.67
CA GLN A 178 9.28 -5.90 16.28
C GLN A 178 9.54 -7.25 15.61
N PHE A 179 10.25 -7.23 14.49
CA PHE A 179 10.69 -8.42 13.76
C PHE A 179 12.17 -8.72 14.04
N THR A 180 12.56 -9.97 13.84
CA THR A 180 13.95 -10.42 14.05
C THR A 180 14.96 -9.71 13.14
N SER A 181 14.52 -9.27 11.95
CA SER A 181 15.30 -8.43 11.02
C SER A 181 15.61 -7.02 11.55
N GLY A 182 15.01 -6.60 12.67
CA GLY A 182 15.10 -5.25 13.23
C GLY A 182 14.06 -4.28 12.65
N VAL A 183 13.22 -4.71 11.70
CA VAL A 183 12.07 -3.93 11.23
C VAL A 183 11.04 -3.81 12.35
N THR A 184 10.43 -2.63 12.49
CA THR A 184 9.35 -2.39 13.45
C THR A 184 8.08 -2.01 12.70
N GLU A 185 7.02 -2.79 12.91
CA GLU A 185 5.67 -2.45 12.43
C GLU A 185 5.03 -1.44 13.35
N LEU A 186 4.39 -0.44 12.77
CA LEU A 186 3.56 0.57 13.42
C LEU A 186 2.21 0.63 12.70
N ASN A 187 1.14 0.33 13.41
CA ASN A 187 -0.22 0.39 12.86
C ASN A 187 -1.02 1.48 13.57
N TYR A 188 -1.38 2.51 12.82
CA TYR A 188 -2.09 3.68 13.33
C TYR A 188 -3.44 3.85 12.63
N THR A 189 -4.43 4.33 13.38
CA THR A 189 -5.64 4.96 12.82
C THR A 189 -5.53 6.47 12.91
N VAL A 190 -6.11 7.17 11.92
CA VAL A 190 -6.24 8.64 11.99
C VAL A 190 -7.29 8.98 13.05
N ASP A 191 -6.92 9.86 13.98
CA ASP A 191 -7.80 10.39 15.00
C ASP A 191 -8.44 11.69 14.49
N ARG A 192 -9.72 11.61 14.15
CA ARG A 192 -10.51 12.74 13.62
C ARG A 192 -11.36 13.44 14.70
N GLN A 193 -11.00 13.19 15.99
CA GLN A 193 -11.68 13.87 17.11
C GLN A 193 -11.05 15.23 17.40
#